data_4d175cd7461e84ec72942a4e31d7c9a8
#
_entry.id   4d175cd7461e84ec72942a4e31d7c9a8
#
_cell.length_a   1.000
_cell.length_b   1.000
_cell.length_c   1.000
_cell.angle_alpha   90.00
_cell.angle_beta   90.00
_cell.angle_gamma   90.00
#
_symmetry.space_group_name_H-M   'P 1'
#
loop_
_entity.id
_entity.type
_entity.pdbx_description
1 polymer ?
#
loop_
_entity_poly.entity_id
_entity_poly.type
_entity_poly.pdbx_seq_one_letter_code
_entity_poly.pdbx_strand_id
1 'polypeptide(L)'
;MVKTASTMLPLGTSAPDFNLVNVDGQHVRRADFDGKPLLVIFMCNHCPFVIHLRSALKAFADEYISQGLAVVGISSNDVSAYPQDGPEQMKEEAVSAGYAFAYLFDGTQETAKAYRAACTPDFFLFD
;
A
#
# COMPACT_ATOMS: atom_id res chain seq x y z
N MET A 1 6.43 -13.76 6.88
CA MET A 1 5.38 -12.99 7.55
C MET A 1 4.51 -13.90 8.40
N VAL A 2 4.15 -13.44 9.56
CA VAL A 2 3.26 -14.19 10.46
C VAL A 2 1.82 -14.05 9.97
N LYS A 3 1.05 -15.13 10.02
CA LYS A 3 -0.38 -15.09 9.73
C LYS A 3 -1.09 -14.38 10.87
N THR A 4 -1.45 -13.13 10.64
CA THR A 4 -2.14 -12.29 11.62
C THR A 4 -3.42 -11.77 10.99
N ALA A 5 -4.53 -11.85 11.74
CA ALA A 5 -5.79 -11.30 11.26
C ALA A 5 -5.70 -9.78 11.19
N SER A 6 -6.37 -9.19 10.19
CA SER A 6 -6.47 -7.74 10.09
C SER A 6 -7.19 -7.17 11.30
N THR A 7 -6.67 -6.05 11.82
CA THR A 7 -7.28 -5.36 12.97
C THR A 7 -8.59 -4.68 12.60
N MET A 8 -8.73 -4.25 11.36
CA MET A 8 -9.85 -3.48 10.81
C MET A 8 -10.18 -2.22 11.61
N LEU A 9 -10.35 -1.13 10.92
CA LEU A 9 -10.76 0.13 11.54
C LEU A 9 -12.28 0.21 11.67
N PRO A 10 -12.81 0.90 12.70
CA PRO A 10 -14.25 1.09 12.82
C PRO A 10 -14.84 1.79 11.60
N LEU A 11 -16.07 1.47 11.25
CA LEU A 11 -16.78 2.15 10.16
C LEU A 11 -16.88 3.65 10.44
N GLY A 12 -16.72 4.46 9.40
CA GLY A 12 -16.76 5.91 9.53
C GLY A 12 -15.43 6.54 9.97
N THR A 13 -14.38 5.74 10.18
CA THR A 13 -13.05 6.26 10.49
C THR A 13 -12.51 7.02 9.29
N SER A 14 -12.00 8.24 9.52
CA SER A 14 -11.28 8.99 8.49
C SER A 14 -9.92 8.37 8.24
N ALA A 15 -9.47 8.38 6.99
CA ALA A 15 -8.15 7.87 6.65
C ALA A 15 -7.07 8.68 7.36
N PRO A 16 -6.20 8.03 8.15
CA PRO A 16 -5.06 8.72 8.74
C PRO A 16 -4.16 9.36 7.70
N ASP A 17 -3.57 10.49 8.04
CA ASP A 17 -2.66 11.21 7.15
C ASP A 17 -1.39 10.42 6.88
N PHE A 18 -0.83 10.64 5.70
CA PHE A 18 0.51 10.18 5.38
C PHE A 18 1.17 11.16 4.40
N ASN A 19 2.49 11.15 4.41
CA ASN A 19 3.33 11.85 3.44
C ASN A 19 4.55 10.95 3.22
N LEU A 20 4.55 10.18 2.15
CA LEU A 20 5.53 9.14 1.91
C LEU A 20 6.10 9.28 0.51
N VAL A 21 7.29 8.71 0.31
CA VAL A 21 7.98 8.74 -0.99
C VAL A 21 7.49 7.58 -1.85
N ASN A 22 7.05 7.90 -3.06
CA ASN A 22 6.70 6.92 -4.08
C ASN A 22 7.97 6.36 -4.73
N VAL A 23 7.83 5.25 -5.42
CA VAL A 23 8.93 4.57 -6.13
C VAL A 23 9.58 5.46 -7.22
N ASP A 24 8.89 6.50 -7.68
CA ASP A 24 9.43 7.48 -8.64
C ASP A 24 10.16 8.64 -7.97
N GLY A 25 10.28 8.64 -6.65
CA GLY A 25 10.94 9.70 -5.88
C GLY A 25 10.03 10.86 -5.49
N GLN A 26 8.79 10.88 -5.93
CA GLN A 26 7.84 11.95 -5.62
C GLN A 26 7.19 11.70 -4.26
N HIS A 27 6.91 12.77 -3.52
CA HIS A 27 6.13 12.68 -2.29
C HIS A 27 4.65 12.56 -2.63
N VAL A 28 3.97 11.61 -1.97
CA VAL A 28 2.53 11.41 -2.11
C VAL A 28 1.90 11.52 -0.73
N ARG A 29 0.83 12.31 -0.63
CA ARG A 29 0.12 12.57 0.62
C ARG A 29 -1.33 12.11 0.50
N ARG A 30 -1.94 11.80 1.65
CA ARG A 30 -3.36 11.45 1.67
C ARG A 30 -4.22 12.56 1.03
N ALA A 31 -3.88 13.82 1.29
CA ALA A 31 -4.62 14.96 0.75
C ALA A 31 -4.64 15.02 -0.79
N ASP A 32 -3.69 14.37 -1.46
CA ASP A 32 -3.67 14.30 -2.92
C ASP A 32 -4.87 13.53 -3.49
N PHE A 33 -5.56 12.77 -2.64
CA PHE A 33 -6.72 11.95 -3.03
C PHE A 33 -8.03 12.47 -2.46
N ASP A 34 -8.06 13.70 -1.93
CA ASP A 34 -9.29 14.28 -1.40
C ASP A 34 -10.39 14.32 -2.47
N GLY A 35 -11.61 14.03 -2.06
CA GLY A 35 -12.76 14.00 -2.95
C GLY A 35 -12.98 12.68 -3.68
N LYS A 36 -12.16 11.67 -3.42
CA LYS A 36 -12.28 10.33 -4.00
C LYS A 36 -12.34 9.26 -2.93
N PRO A 37 -13.04 8.15 -3.18
CA PRO A 37 -12.86 6.96 -2.35
C PRO A 37 -11.40 6.52 -2.43
N LEU A 38 -10.83 6.10 -1.31
CA LEU A 38 -9.41 5.72 -1.21
C LEU A 38 -9.28 4.29 -0.69
N LEU A 39 -8.57 3.47 -1.44
CA LEU A 39 -8.14 2.14 -1.00
C LEU A 39 -6.65 2.19 -0.65
N VAL A 40 -6.31 1.90 0.59
CA VAL A 40 -4.93 1.79 1.06
C VAL A 40 -4.61 0.31 1.25
N ILE A 41 -3.53 -0.15 0.62
CA ILE A 41 -3.09 -1.55 0.68
C ILE A 41 -1.70 -1.58 1.31
N PHE A 42 -1.60 -2.16 2.50
CA PHE A 42 -0.29 -2.44 3.10
C PHE A 42 0.23 -3.74 2.51
N MET A 43 1.37 -3.67 1.84
CA MET A 43 1.92 -4.78 1.08
C MET A 43 3.45 -4.75 1.12
N CYS A 44 4.09 -5.81 0.64
CA CYS A 44 5.53 -5.92 0.56
C CYS A 44 5.93 -6.74 -0.67
N ASN A 45 7.21 -6.64 -1.06
CA ASN A 45 7.68 -7.34 -2.26
C ASN A 45 7.87 -8.84 -2.03
N HIS A 46 8.25 -9.23 -0.82
CA HIS A 46 8.63 -10.61 -0.50
C HIS A 46 7.47 -11.46 0.04
N CYS A 47 6.36 -10.84 0.45
CA CYS A 47 5.26 -11.56 1.09
C CYS A 47 4.62 -12.55 0.11
N PRO A 48 4.55 -13.86 0.44
CA PRO A 48 3.94 -14.85 -0.45
C PRO A 48 2.50 -14.53 -0.83
N PHE A 49 1.74 -13.94 0.09
CA PHE A 49 0.35 -13.56 -0.19
C PHE A 49 0.27 -12.46 -1.23
N VAL A 50 1.16 -11.45 -1.15
CA VAL A 50 1.22 -10.38 -2.14
C VAL A 50 1.66 -10.92 -3.50
N ILE A 51 2.69 -11.76 -3.53
CA ILE A 51 3.17 -12.37 -4.76
C ILE A 51 2.06 -13.18 -5.43
N HIS A 52 1.32 -13.95 -4.64
CA HIS A 52 0.20 -14.76 -5.14
C HIS A 52 -0.93 -13.91 -5.73
N LEU A 53 -1.18 -12.73 -5.14
CA LEU A 53 -2.27 -11.84 -5.56
C LEU A 53 -1.85 -10.78 -6.59
N ARG A 54 -0.58 -10.75 -6.99
CA ARG A 54 -0.01 -9.67 -7.81
C ARG A 54 -0.85 -9.38 -9.06
N SER A 55 -1.17 -10.38 -9.84
CA SER A 55 -1.96 -10.21 -11.07
C SER A 55 -3.38 -9.74 -10.78
N ALA A 56 -3.99 -10.26 -9.72
CA ALA A 56 -5.34 -9.86 -9.32
C ALA A 56 -5.37 -8.41 -8.81
N LEU A 57 -4.34 -7.98 -8.07
CA LEU A 57 -4.20 -6.60 -7.61
C LEU A 57 -4.08 -5.64 -8.78
N LYS A 58 -3.26 -5.99 -9.78
CA LYS A 58 -3.13 -5.17 -10.98
C LYS A 58 -4.45 -5.02 -11.72
N ALA A 59 -5.13 -6.13 -11.98
CA ALA A 59 -6.41 -6.12 -12.70
C ALA A 59 -7.47 -5.32 -11.94
N PHE A 60 -7.57 -5.52 -10.63
CA PHE A 60 -8.49 -4.77 -9.77
C PHE A 60 -8.20 -3.28 -9.81
N ALA A 61 -6.95 -2.88 -9.63
CA ALA A 61 -6.56 -1.48 -9.61
C ALA A 61 -6.83 -0.82 -10.95
N ASP A 62 -6.47 -1.45 -12.06
CA ASP A 62 -6.70 -0.91 -13.40
C ASP A 62 -8.19 -0.66 -13.65
N GLU A 63 -9.04 -1.59 -13.24
CA GLU A 63 -10.49 -1.47 -13.42
C GLU A 63 -11.07 -0.33 -12.58
N TYR A 64 -10.78 -0.31 -11.28
CA TYR A 64 -11.44 0.63 -10.37
C TYR A 64 -10.83 2.03 -10.36
N ILE A 65 -9.54 2.17 -10.70
CA ILE A 65 -8.95 3.49 -10.91
C ILE A 65 -9.64 4.19 -12.08
N SER A 66 -9.94 3.47 -13.14
CA SER A 66 -10.68 4.04 -14.28
C SER A 66 -12.09 4.49 -13.91
N GLN A 67 -12.63 3.96 -12.81
CA GLN A 67 -13.96 4.32 -12.28
C GLN A 67 -13.92 5.38 -11.18
N GLY A 68 -12.74 5.95 -10.88
CA GLY A 68 -12.60 7.05 -9.93
C GLY A 68 -12.11 6.65 -8.55
N LEU A 69 -11.77 5.38 -8.30
CA LEU A 69 -11.17 4.96 -7.04
C LEU A 69 -9.71 5.38 -7.00
N ALA A 70 -9.27 5.98 -5.89
CA ALA A 70 -7.85 6.19 -5.62
C ALA A 70 -7.29 4.95 -4.91
N VAL A 71 -6.14 4.46 -5.37
CA VAL A 71 -5.48 3.28 -4.79
C VAL A 71 -4.03 3.63 -4.48
N VAL A 72 -3.57 3.30 -3.28
CA VAL A 72 -2.15 3.41 -2.91
C VAL A 72 -1.70 2.11 -2.24
N GLY A 73 -0.50 1.67 -2.58
CA GLY A 73 0.19 0.60 -1.89
C GLY A 73 1.24 1.20 -0.95
N ILE A 74 1.36 0.67 0.26
CA ILE A 74 2.34 1.14 1.25
C ILE A 74 3.13 -0.06 1.76
N SER A 75 4.46 0.03 1.68
CA SER A 75 5.36 -0.97 2.26
C SER A 75 5.99 -0.41 3.52
N SER A 76 5.76 -1.08 4.64
CA SER A 76 6.24 -0.68 5.97
C SER A 76 7.14 -1.74 6.62
N ASN A 77 7.66 -2.68 5.84
CA ASN A 77 8.52 -3.72 6.38
C ASN A 77 9.92 -3.18 6.72
N ASP A 78 10.54 -3.82 7.69
CA ASP A 78 11.91 -3.48 8.11
C ASP A 78 12.89 -3.93 7.02
N VAL A 79 13.51 -2.97 6.35
CA VAL A 79 14.47 -3.25 5.27
C VAL A 79 15.80 -3.82 5.79
N SER A 80 16.10 -3.66 7.08
CA SER A 80 17.26 -4.31 7.68
C SER A 80 17.09 -5.81 7.75
N ALA A 81 15.87 -6.28 8.06
CA ALA A 81 15.52 -7.69 8.09
C ALA A 81 15.14 -8.22 6.71
N TYR A 82 14.55 -7.37 5.87
CA TYR A 82 14.03 -7.74 4.55
C TYR A 82 14.51 -6.75 3.49
N PRO A 83 15.79 -6.83 3.06
CA PRO A 83 16.35 -5.88 2.08
C PRO A 83 15.57 -5.84 0.76
N GLN A 84 14.89 -6.91 0.40
CA GLN A 84 14.09 -6.98 -0.82
C GLN A 84 12.85 -6.08 -0.78
N ASP A 85 12.52 -5.48 0.36
CA ASP A 85 11.44 -4.52 0.51
C ASP A 85 11.92 -3.07 0.51
N GLY A 86 13.18 -2.82 0.17
CA GLY A 86 13.73 -1.47 0.05
C GLY A 86 13.17 -0.70 -1.14
N PRO A 87 13.38 0.64 -1.18
CA PRO A 87 12.80 1.48 -2.23
C PRO A 87 13.17 1.08 -3.66
N GLU A 88 14.40 0.64 -3.90
CA GLU A 88 14.82 0.21 -5.24
C GLU A 88 14.10 -1.06 -5.67
N GLN A 89 13.98 -2.02 -4.77
CA GLN A 89 13.26 -3.27 -5.02
C GLN A 89 11.77 -3.02 -5.20
N MET A 90 11.20 -2.06 -4.46
CA MET A 90 9.82 -1.62 -4.66
C MET A 90 9.58 -1.08 -6.06
N LYS A 91 10.53 -0.29 -6.57
CA LYS A 91 10.46 0.25 -7.94
C LYS A 91 10.47 -0.88 -8.97
N GLU A 92 11.36 -1.85 -8.81
CA GLU A 92 11.42 -3.02 -9.68
C GLU A 92 10.12 -3.82 -9.65
N GLU A 93 9.56 -4.02 -8.46
CA GLU A 93 8.30 -4.72 -8.29
C GLU A 93 7.15 -3.98 -8.98
N ALA A 94 7.06 -2.66 -8.80
CA ALA A 94 6.00 -1.86 -9.40
C ALA A 94 6.05 -1.92 -10.93
N VAL A 95 7.24 -1.89 -11.52
CA VAL A 95 7.43 -1.99 -12.96
C VAL A 95 7.09 -3.41 -13.45
N SER A 96 7.62 -4.43 -12.79
CA SER A 96 7.41 -5.83 -13.18
C SER A 96 5.96 -6.26 -13.08
N ALA A 97 5.27 -5.84 -12.01
CA ALA A 97 3.86 -6.17 -11.80
C ALA A 97 2.91 -5.25 -12.59
N GLY A 98 3.41 -4.13 -13.10
CA GLY A 98 2.62 -3.17 -13.86
C GLY A 98 1.61 -2.41 -13.00
N TYR A 99 1.97 -2.08 -11.77
CA TYR A 99 1.07 -1.33 -10.87
C TYR A 99 0.78 0.06 -11.41
N ALA A 100 -0.51 0.39 -11.56
CA ALA A 100 -0.98 1.71 -11.96
C ALA A 100 -1.11 2.67 -10.77
N PHE A 101 -1.01 2.18 -9.55
CA PHE A 101 -1.15 2.98 -8.33
C PHE A 101 0.22 3.33 -7.74
N ALA A 102 0.24 4.38 -6.90
CA ALA A 102 1.43 4.76 -6.16
C ALA A 102 1.85 3.65 -5.19
N TYR A 103 3.13 3.35 -5.13
CA TYR A 103 3.69 2.37 -4.21
C TYR A 103 4.68 3.10 -3.29
N LEU A 104 4.29 3.29 -2.04
CA LEU A 104 4.92 4.21 -1.10
C LEU A 104 5.75 3.46 -0.07
N PHE A 105 6.86 4.07 0.33
CA PHE A 105 7.76 3.52 1.35
C PHE A 105 7.52 4.20 2.71
N ASP A 106 7.11 3.41 3.71
CA ASP A 106 6.91 3.83 5.09
C ASP A 106 8.06 3.29 5.96
N GLY A 107 9.23 3.93 5.85
CA GLY A 107 10.45 3.45 6.48
C GLY A 107 10.42 3.46 8.01
N THR A 108 9.65 4.36 8.62
CA THR A 108 9.52 4.45 10.08
C THR A 108 8.42 3.55 10.63
N GLN A 109 7.58 3.01 9.76
CA GLN A 109 6.40 2.21 10.10
C GLN A 109 5.31 3.01 10.85
N GLU A 110 5.42 4.33 10.89
CA GLU A 110 4.46 5.19 11.57
C GLU A 110 3.08 5.16 10.89
N THR A 111 3.06 5.12 9.56
CA THR A 111 1.80 5.04 8.81
C THR A 111 1.10 3.72 9.06
N ALA A 112 1.82 2.61 9.06
CA ALA A 112 1.26 1.30 9.39
C ALA A 112 0.64 1.30 10.78
N LYS A 113 1.30 1.92 11.76
CA LYS A 113 0.79 2.03 13.12
C LYS A 113 -0.46 2.89 13.18
N ALA A 114 -0.48 4.02 12.46
CA ALA A 114 -1.64 4.90 12.41
C ALA A 114 -2.88 4.20 11.82
N TYR A 115 -2.69 3.36 10.82
CA TYR A 115 -3.76 2.57 10.19
C TYR A 115 -4.08 1.29 10.95
N ARG A 116 -3.29 0.94 11.97
CA ARG A 116 -3.39 -0.34 12.69
C ARG A 116 -3.22 -1.54 11.76
N ALA A 117 -2.34 -1.42 10.78
CA ALA A 117 -2.04 -2.51 9.87
C ALA A 117 -1.40 -3.67 10.63
N ALA A 118 -1.96 -4.86 10.48
CA ALA A 118 -1.56 -6.04 11.26
C ALA A 118 -0.95 -7.15 10.40
N CYS A 119 -1.16 -7.10 9.09
CA CYS A 119 -0.70 -8.14 8.17
C CYS A 119 -0.41 -7.53 6.81
N THR A 120 0.17 -8.32 5.90
CA THR A 120 0.29 -7.96 4.48
C THR A 120 -0.19 -9.13 3.63
N PRO A 121 -1.04 -8.88 2.63
CA PRO A 121 -1.67 -7.60 2.38
C PRO A 121 -2.75 -7.27 3.42
N ASP A 122 -2.91 -6.00 3.73
CA ASP A 122 -3.97 -5.50 4.60
C ASP A 122 -4.67 -4.34 3.88
N PHE A 123 -5.99 -4.40 3.77
CA PHE A 123 -6.78 -3.49 2.92
C PHE A 123 -7.65 -2.58 3.77
N PHE A 124 -7.60 -1.27 3.49
CA PHE A 124 -8.44 -0.28 4.15
C PHE A 124 -9.13 0.59 3.11
N LEU A 125 -10.45 0.57 3.08
CA LEU A 125 -11.25 1.35 2.12
C LEU A 125 -11.93 2.50 2.87
N PHE A 126 -11.78 3.71 2.33
CA PHE A 126 -12.38 4.94 2.87
C PHE A 126 -13.23 5.62 1.80
N ASP A 127 -14.37 6.13 2.20
CA ASP A 127 -15.26 6.89 1.32
C ASP A 127 -14.76 8.32 1.05
#